data_8b2b08b96df1e0cb7cf856887da3e3c9
#
_entry.id   8b2b08b96df1e0cb7cf856887da3e3c9
#
_cell.length_a   1.000
_cell.length_b   1.000
_cell.length_c   1.000
_cell.angle_alpha   90.00
_cell.angle_beta   90.00
_cell.angle_gamma   90.00
#
_symmetry.space_group_name_H-M   'P 1'
#
loop_
_entity.id
_entity.type
_entity.pdbx_description
1 polymer ?
#
loop_
_entity_poly.entity_id
_entity_poly.type
_entity_poly.pdbx_seq_one_letter_code
_entity_poly.pdbx_strand_id
1 'polypeptide(L)'
;MKDRSFKRLHKKARKGLRGWPIATIAFYGPNLSQATKVAVGIVPSENAEVQELRNWKVDRGDVRADPNIAREIFEFIEQYGVLSVAMTDSIIGCPHQQGIDYEGEWCPACEFWHGKDRFTGQTIN
;
A
#
# COMPACT_ATOMS: atom_id res chain seq x y z
N MET A 1 -24.19 -1.19 -7.12
CA MET A 1 -23.45 0.08 -7.20
C MET A 1 -22.00 -0.15 -6.81
N LYS A 2 -21.04 0.28 -7.63
CA LYS A 2 -19.63 0.11 -7.32
C LYS A 2 -19.22 1.11 -6.24
N ASP A 3 -18.50 0.61 -5.22
CA ASP A 3 -17.89 1.48 -4.22
C ASP A 3 -16.78 2.30 -4.89
N ARG A 4 -16.76 3.60 -4.63
CA ARG A 4 -15.80 4.53 -5.24
C ARG A 4 -14.69 4.96 -4.29
N SER A 5 -14.53 4.29 -3.16
CA SER A 5 -13.55 4.68 -2.15
C SER A 5 -12.11 4.69 -2.69
N PHE A 6 -11.70 3.68 -3.47
CA PHE A 6 -10.38 3.69 -4.08
C PHE A 6 -10.21 4.83 -5.09
N LYS A 7 -11.25 5.16 -5.85
CA LYS A 7 -11.22 6.33 -6.76
C LYS A 7 -11.03 7.62 -5.98
N ARG A 8 -11.69 7.74 -4.84
CA ARG A 8 -11.54 8.90 -3.94
C ARG A 8 -10.13 8.98 -3.37
N LEU A 9 -9.55 7.85 -2.97
CA LEU A 9 -8.18 7.78 -2.50
C LEU A 9 -7.19 8.19 -3.59
N HIS A 10 -7.36 7.68 -4.82
CA HIS A 10 -6.54 8.06 -5.97
C HIS A 10 -6.66 9.56 -6.26
N LYS A 11 -7.86 10.10 -6.16
CA LYS A 11 -8.08 11.53 -6.36
C LYS A 11 -7.32 12.36 -5.33
N LYS A 12 -7.36 11.95 -4.07
CA LYS A 12 -6.58 12.59 -3.00
C LYS A 12 -5.08 12.51 -3.27
N ALA A 13 -4.60 11.35 -3.70
CA ALA A 13 -3.18 11.15 -4.02
C ALA A 13 -2.72 12.08 -5.14
N ARG A 14 -3.54 12.25 -6.18
CA ARG A 14 -3.21 13.12 -7.32
C ARG A 14 -3.14 14.60 -6.96
N LYS A 15 -3.79 15.01 -5.87
CA LYS A 15 -3.72 16.41 -5.40
C LYS A 15 -2.36 16.78 -4.81
N GLY A 16 -1.52 15.78 -4.52
CA GLY A 16 -0.19 16.00 -3.96
C GLY A 16 -0.21 16.42 -2.50
N LEU A 17 0.90 16.99 -2.05
CA LEU A 17 1.05 17.40 -0.66
C LEU A 17 0.18 18.63 -0.36
N ARG A 18 -0.76 18.45 0.55
CA ARG A 18 -1.66 19.51 1.04
C ARG A 18 -1.46 19.82 2.51
N GLY A 19 -0.58 19.10 3.16
CA GLY A 19 -0.29 19.24 4.57
C GLY A 19 -0.21 17.89 5.26
N TRP A 20 0.01 17.95 6.54
CA TRP A 20 0.17 16.79 7.40
C TRP A 20 -1.06 16.63 8.31
N PRO A 21 -1.43 15.43 8.73
CA PRO A 21 -0.75 14.13 8.48
C PRO A 21 -0.86 13.64 7.05
N ILE A 22 0.08 12.78 6.66
CA ILE A 22 0.06 12.08 5.38
C ILE A 22 -0.26 10.61 5.61
N ALA A 23 -1.12 10.03 4.76
CA ALA A 23 -1.31 8.59 4.71
C ALA A 23 -0.48 8.04 3.55
N THR A 24 0.33 7.02 3.81
CA THR A 24 1.05 6.29 2.78
C THR A 24 0.29 5.00 2.50
N ILE A 25 0.00 4.72 1.22
CA ILE A 25 -0.74 3.53 0.81
C ILE A 25 0.13 2.74 -0.17
N ALA A 26 0.49 1.53 0.19
CA ALA A 26 1.35 0.67 -0.61
C ALA A 26 0.70 -0.69 -0.84
N PHE A 27 0.79 -1.19 -2.08
CA PHE A 27 0.23 -2.47 -2.47
C PHE A 27 1.32 -3.52 -2.62
N TYR A 28 1.02 -4.74 -2.18
CA TYR A 28 1.92 -5.89 -2.23
C TYR A 28 1.18 -7.09 -2.81
N GLY A 29 1.90 -7.95 -3.49
CA GLY A 29 1.32 -9.15 -4.08
C GLY A 29 2.36 -10.15 -4.53
N PRO A 30 1.93 -11.35 -4.93
CA PRO A 30 2.86 -12.40 -5.40
C PRO A 30 3.51 -12.07 -6.75
N ASN A 31 2.94 -11.09 -7.49
CA ASN A 31 3.45 -10.65 -8.79
C ASN A 31 2.97 -9.21 -9.04
N LEU A 32 3.12 -8.71 -10.26
CA LEU A 32 2.71 -7.35 -10.63
C LEU A 32 1.23 -7.22 -11.01
N SER A 33 0.52 -8.33 -11.07
CA SER A 33 -0.87 -8.35 -11.55
C SER A 33 -1.91 -8.38 -10.45
N GLN A 34 -1.55 -8.90 -9.29
CA GLN A 34 -2.50 -9.13 -8.21
C GLN A 34 -1.98 -8.57 -6.88
N ALA A 35 -2.73 -7.65 -6.30
CA ALA A 35 -2.42 -7.10 -4.98
C ALA A 35 -3.21 -7.87 -3.92
N THR A 36 -2.51 -8.65 -3.10
CA THR A 36 -3.12 -9.43 -2.03
C THR A 36 -3.01 -8.77 -0.66
N LYS A 37 -2.25 -7.68 -0.57
CA LYS A 37 -2.06 -6.93 0.66
C LYS A 37 -1.96 -5.45 0.38
N VAL A 38 -2.55 -4.64 1.23
CA VAL A 38 -2.37 -3.19 1.23
C VAL A 38 -1.96 -2.75 2.63
N ALA A 39 -0.97 -1.86 2.68
CA ALA A 39 -0.48 -1.30 3.93
C ALA A 39 -0.70 0.20 3.93
N VAL A 40 -1.25 0.71 5.02
CA VAL A 40 -1.52 2.15 5.19
C VAL A 40 -0.81 2.63 6.43
N GLY A 41 0.08 3.59 6.25
CA GLY A 41 0.83 4.23 7.34
C GLY A 41 0.40 5.68 7.52
N ILE A 42 0.38 6.13 8.76
CA ILE A 42 0.07 7.53 9.09
C ILE A 42 1.36 8.21 9.53
N VAL A 43 1.74 9.26 8.83
CA VAL A 43 2.91 10.08 9.15
C VAL A 43 2.40 11.44 9.64
N PRO A 44 2.57 11.77 10.93
CA PRO A 44 1.91 12.96 11.51
C PRO A 44 2.52 14.29 11.10
N SER A 45 3.81 14.33 10.80
CA SER A 45 4.49 15.57 10.42
C SER A 45 5.74 15.28 9.61
N GLU A 46 6.32 16.31 9.01
CA GLU A 46 7.57 16.20 8.27
C GLU A 46 8.68 15.64 9.17
N ASN A 47 9.44 14.69 8.63
CA ASN A 47 10.53 13.98 9.33
C ASN A 47 10.08 13.12 10.52
N ALA A 48 8.78 12.95 10.72
CA ALA A 48 8.28 12.04 11.75
C ALA A 48 8.26 10.60 11.24
N GLU A 49 8.36 9.67 12.17
CA GLU A 49 8.17 8.25 11.87
C GLU A 49 6.68 7.94 11.71
N VAL A 50 6.39 6.77 11.17
CA VAL A 50 5.01 6.29 11.04
C VAL A 50 4.41 6.15 12.44
N GLN A 51 3.31 6.87 12.69
CA GLN A 51 2.60 6.86 13.96
C GLN A 51 1.75 5.61 14.12
N GLU A 52 1.11 5.18 13.04
CA GLU A 52 0.21 4.04 13.01
C GLU A 52 0.33 3.32 11.68
N LEU A 53 0.24 2.00 11.70
CA LEU A 53 0.34 1.19 10.50
C LEU A 53 -0.73 0.11 10.55
N ARG A 54 -1.50 -0.01 9.49
CA ARG A 54 -2.54 -1.02 9.38
C ARG A 54 -2.48 -1.71 8.02
N ASN A 55 -2.71 -3.03 8.02
CA ASN A 55 -2.69 -3.86 6.81
C ASN A 55 -4.05 -4.50 6.58
N TRP A 56 -4.38 -4.69 5.30
CA TRP A 56 -5.52 -5.51 4.86
C TRP A 56 -5.00 -6.55 3.90
N LYS A 57 -5.52 -7.77 4.01
CA LYS A 57 -5.10 -8.90 3.17
C LYS A 57 -6.30 -9.64 2.62
N VAL A 58 -6.14 -10.25 1.45
CA VAL A 58 -7.11 -11.17 0.87
C VAL A 58 -6.42 -12.46 0.48
N ASP A 59 -7.10 -13.60 0.63
CA ASP A 59 -6.61 -14.91 0.19
C ASP A 59 -6.81 -15.10 -1.29
N ARG A 60 -7.85 -14.48 -1.85
CA ARG A 60 -8.20 -14.55 -3.26
C ARG A 60 -8.58 -13.17 -3.76
N GLY A 61 -8.35 -12.95 -5.05
CA GLY A 61 -8.69 -11.68 -5.66
C GLY A 61 -7.64 -10.61 -5.41
N ASP A 62 -8.09 -9.38 -5.37
CA ASP A 62 -7.23 -8.21 -5.32
C ASP A 62 -7.80 -7.20 -4.32
N VAL A 63 -6.98 -6.74 -3.38
CA VAL A 63 -7.43 -5.76 -2.38
C VAL A 63 -7.96 -4.48 -3.02
N ARG A 64 -7.46 -4.12 -4.20
CA ARG A 64 -7.89 -2.92 -4.94
C ARG A 64 -9.30 -3.03 -5.49
N ALA A 65 -9.81 -4.26 -5.60
CA ALA A 65 -11.16 -4.53 -6.09
C ALA A 65 -12.17 -4.77 -4.96
N ASP A 66 -11.73 -4.75 -3.71
CA ASP A 66 -12.58 -5.00 -2.56
C ASP A 66 -13.15 -3.69 -2.01
N PRO A 67 -14.46 -3.43 -2.17
CA PRO A 67 -15.04 -2.18 -1.71
C PRO A 67 -15.07 -2.03 -0.19
N ASN A 68 -15.11 -3.12 0.55
CA ASN A 68 -15.07 -3.07 2.02
C ASN A 68 -13.70 -2.61 2.50
N ILE A 69 -12.63 -3.13 1.90
CA ILE A 69 -11.28 -2.72 2.22
C ILE A 69 -11.08 -1.23 1.90
N ALA A 70 -11.53 -0.80 0.72
CA ALA A 70 -11.43 0.61 0.32
C ALA A 70 -12.13 1.53 1.32
N ARG A 71 -13.33 1.15 1.76
CA ARG A 71 -14.09 1.93 2.74
C ARG A 71 -13.39 1.96 4.09
N GLU A 72 -12.87 0.83 4.56
CA GLU A 72 -12.16 0.77 5.84
C GLU A 72 -10.88 1.62 5.82
N ILE A 73 -10.15 1.60 4.70
CA ILE A 73 -8.97 2.45 4.53
C ILE A 73 -9.38 3.92 4.62
N PHE A 74 -10.44 4.30 3.91
CA PHE A 74 -10.92 5.69 3.91
C PHE A 74 -11.31 6.15 5.30
N GLU A 75 -12.04 5.31 6.04
CA GLU A 75 -12.43 5.59 7.42
C GLU A 75 -11.20 5.71 8.34
N PHE A 76 -10.22 4.85 8.15
CA PHE A 76 -8.98 4.86 8.92
C PHE A 76 -8.22 6.17 8.74
N ILE A 77 -8.03 6.62 7.49
CA ILE A 77 -7.30 7.87 7.24
C ILE A 77 -8.08 9.09 7.72
N GLU A 78 -9.42 9.06 7.64
CA GLU A 78 -10.24 10.16 8.16
C GLU A 78 -10.17 10.27 9.68
N GLN A 79 -10.07 9.13 10.35
CA GLN A 79 -9.93 9.09 11.81
C GLN A 79 -8.70 9.87 12.29
N TYR A 80 -7.64 9.88 11.50
CA TYR A 80 -6.40 10.58 11.84
C TYR A 80 -6.31 11.98 11.24
N GLY A 81 -7.37 12.45 10.61
CA GLY A 81 -7.41 13.80 10.04
C GLY A 81 -6.40 14.00 8.90
N VAL A 82 -6.15 12.97 8.10
CA VAL A 82 -5.17 12.99 7.03
C VAL A 82 -5.50 14.06 5.99
N LEU A 83 -4.53 14.90 5.66
CA LEU A 83 -4.66 15.95 4.65
C LEU A 83 -4.12 15.54 3.29
N SER A 84 -3.17 14.63 3.25
CA SER A 84 -2.52 14.20 2.02
C SER A 84 -2.41 12.68 1.94
N VAL A 85 -2.46 12.14 0.73
CA VAL A 85 -2.31 10.70 0.49
C VAL A 85 -1.17 10.48 -0.50
N ALA A 86 -0.22 9.63 -0.14
CA ALA A 86 0.83 9.15 -1.03
C ALA A 86 0.55 7.67 -1.31
N MET A 87 0.24 7.35 -2.55
CA MET A 87 -0.18 6.01 -2.96
C MET A 87 0.72 5.49 -4.08
N THR A 88 1.13 4.22 -3.97
CA THR A 88 1.87 3.60 -5.07
C THR A 88 0.93 3.27 -6.22
N ASP A 89 1.42 3.42 -7.46
CA ASP A 89 0.62 3.12 -8.65
C ASP A 89 0.59 1.64 -8.97
N SER A 90 1.57 0.90 -8.48
CA SER A 90 1.72 -0.52 -8.77
C SER A 90 2.05 -1.32 -7.50
N ILE A 91 2.09 -2.63 -7.66
CA ILE A 91 2.49 -3.54 -6.60
C ILE A 91 4.01 -3.44 -6.42
N ILE A 92 4.46 -3.15 -5.21
CA ILE A 92 5.87 -2.83 -4.94
C ILE A 92 6.65 -3.91 -4.19
N GLY A 93 6.06 -5.07 -3.99
CA GLY A 93 6.76 -6.16 -3.32
C GLY A 93 5.84 -7.31 -2.99
N CYS A 94 6.41 -8.34 -2.36
CA CYS A 94 5.64 -9.51 -1.95
C CYS A 94 4.81 -9.21 -0.68
N PRO A 95 3.76 -10.00 -0.42
CA PRO A 95 2.90 -9.76 0.75
C PRO A 95 3.60 -9.91 2.11
N HIS A 96 4.78 -10.55 2.15
CA HIS A 96 5.57 -10.73 3.37
C HIS A 96 6.52 -9.57 3.68
N GLN A 97 6.66 -8.65 2.74
CA GLN A 97 7.67 -7.60 2.79
C GLN A 97 7.53 -6.68 3.98
N GLN A 98 6.32 -6.36 4.32
CA GLN A 98 6.07 -5.49 5.45
C GLN A 98 5.90 -6.31 6.72
N GLY A 99 6.74 -6.05 7.71
CA GLY A 99 6.82 -6.86 8.89
C GLY A 99 7.94 -7.88 8.84
N ILE A 100 8.61 -7.99 7.72
CA ILE A 100 9.80 -8.81 7.48
C ILE A 100 9.68 -10.22 8.06
N ASP A 101 8.96 -11.06 7.33
CA ASP A 101 8.78 -12.46 7.68
C ASP A 101 9.92 -13.35 7.18
N TYR A 102 11.02 -12.76 6.70
CA TYR A 102 12.13 -13.47 6.11
C TYR A 102 13.45 -12.74 6.35
N GLU A 103 14.55 -13.51 6.26
CA GLU A 103 15.89 -12.96 6.28
C GLU A 103 16.42 -12.83 4.85
N GLY A 104 17.25 -11.83 4.59
CA GLY A 104 17.84 -11.58 3.28
C GLY A 104 17.13 -10.50 2.50
N GLU A 105 17.59 -10.28 1.27
CA GLU A 105 17.08 -9.22 0.40
C GLU A 105 15.72 -9.54 -0.22
N TRP A 106 15.42 -10.82 -0.41
CA TRP A 106 14.21 -11.26 -1.06
C TRP A 106 13.51 -12.34 -0.25
N CYS A 107 12.19 -12.31 -0.27
CA CYS A 107 11.37 -13.32 0.39
C CYS A 107 11.59 -14.69 -0.27
N PRO A 108 11.99 -15.72 0.48
CA PRO A 108 12.21 -17.05 -0.11
C PRO A 108 10.95 -17.71 -0.63
N ALA A 109 9.77 -17.29 -0.15
CA ALA A 109 8.49 -17.84 -0.58
C ALA A 109 7.93 -17.17 -1.83
N CYS A 110 8.51 -16.06 -2.28
CA CYS A 110 8.00 -15.25 -3.40
C CYS A 110 9.05 -15.13 -4.50
N GLU A 111 9.19 -16.18 -5.29
CA GLU A 111 10.20 -16.26 -6.36
C GLU A 111 10.10 -15.11 -7.37
N PHE A 112 8.89 -14.64 -7.65
CA PHE A 112 8.67 -13.56 -8.61
C PHE A 112 9.53 -12.33 -8.28
N TRP A 113 9.69 -12.02 -6.99
CA TRP A 113 10.39 -10.82 -6.55
C TRP A 113 11.90 -10.99 -6.41
N HIS A 114 12.41 -12.20 -6.61
CA HIS A 114 13.85 -12.45 -6.53
C HIS A 114 14.59 -11.67 -7.62
N GLY A 115 15.51 -10.81 -7.22
CA GLY A 115 16.33 -10.04 -8.15
C GLY A 115 15.57 -8.94 -8.90
N LYS A 116 14.40 -8.55 -8.45
CA LYS A 116 13.61 -7.49 -9.09
C LYS A 116 13.61 -6.20 -8.27
N ASP A 117 13.58 -5.09 -9.00
CA ASP A 117 13.36 -3.78 -8.40
C ASP A 117 11.88 -3.67 -7.97
N ARG A 118 11.66 -3.26 -6.72
CA ARG A 118 10.30 -3.20 -6.15
C ARG A 118 9.39 -2.18 -6.81
N PHE A 119 9.96 -1.11 -7.34
CA PHE A 119 9.18 -0.01 -7.90
C PHE A 119 8.92 -0.18 -9.39
N THR A 120 9.83 -0.83 -10.12
CA THR A 120 9.70 -1.00 -11.57
C THR A 120 9.33 -2.42 -11.99
N GLY A 121 9.58 -3.42 -11.11
CA GLY A 121 9.38 -4.82 -11.42
C GLY A 121 10.42 -5.39 -12.37
N GLN A 122 11.46 -4.61 -12.71
CA GLN A 122 12.50 -5.04 -13.62
C GLN A 122 13.58 -5.84 -12.91
N THR A 123 14.19 -6.77 -13.64
CA THR A 123 15.27 -7.58 -13.10
C THR A 123 16.50 -6.70 -12.82
N ILE A 124 17.07 -6.89 -11.64
CA ILE A 124 18.31 -6.23 -11.24
C ILE A 124 19.48 -7.14 -11.60
N ASN A 125 20.44 -6.60 -12.32
CA ASN A 125 21.65 -7.32 -12.67
C ASN A 125 22.77 -7.07 -11.69
#